data_39ba35a656af54028dd65524b2c77e77
#
_entry.id   39ba35a656af54028dd65524b2c77e77
#
_cell.length_a   1.000
_cell.length_b   1.000
_cell.length_c   1.000
_cell.angle_alpha   90.00
_cell.angle_beta   90.00
_cell.angle_gamma   90.00
#
_symmetry.space_group_name_H-M   'P 1'
#
loop_
_entity.id
_entity.type
_entity.pdbx_description
1 polymer ?
#
loop_
_entity_poly.entity_id
_entity_poly.type
_entity_poly.pdbx_seq_one_letter_code
_entity_poly.pdbx_strand_id
1 'polypeptide(L)'
;MRIYNISGWLLVLAYALGCMYFAPPSIGPWNGLALGAAYFVVCWFVGGVYLSCVIHMGIAHRALDYQDWFVKTITIVNNTFGVYVNPVSWVNRHRLHHKFSDHPGDPNKLAADGFWRTLYLCLAPYKCAEDMANDAIFKTWSFRLVSHPVFSVAAQVFNFALLWLVVGDLPFAAAIWVGFRIWALWINMVQNYWTHDRRWGYRRYHDEHDNAMNIGDWLPVTATFSACLQNNHHHSPGFLRLSHADSEYDLGFMAVKVMKSLGLVTATSKGATLPKDIPLTTPGL
;
A
#
# COMPACT_ATOMS: atom_id res chain seq x y z
N MET A 1 -12.74 20.45 -1.46
CA MET A 1 -11.87 19.33 -1.01
C MET A 1 -12.57 18.02 -1.37
N ARG A 2 -11.86 17.04 -1.97
CA ARG A 2 -12.48 15.79 -2.47
C ARG A 2 -12.75 14.82 -1.33
N ILE A 3 -13.81 13.98 -1.46
CA ILE A 3 -14.31 13.13 -0.36
C ILE A 3 -13.24 12.17 0.19
N TYR A 4 -12.41 11.59 -0.66
CA TYR A 4 -11.31 10.72 -0.20
C TYR A 4 -10.29 11.47 0.65
N ASN A 5 -10.02 12.73 0.34
CA ASN A 5 -9.07 13.54 1.11
C ASN A 5 -9.68 13.99 2.45
N ILE A 6 -10.96 14.38 2.44
CA ILE A 6 -11.71 14.71 3.68
C ILE A 6 -11.73 13.50 4.60
N SER A 7 -12.14 12.33 4.08
CA SER A 7 -12.23 11.09 4.88
C SER A 7 -10.87 10.68 5.46
N GLY A 8 -9.79 10.82 4.71
CA GLY A 8 -8.44 10.55 5.19
C GLY A 8 -8.04 11.45 6.36
N TRP A 9 -8.26 12.77 6.26
CA TRP A 9 -7.98 13.69 7.36
C TRP A 9 -8.86 13.44 8.59
N LEU A 10 -10.15 13.12 8.39
CA LEU A 10 -11.03 12.75 9.50
C LEU A 10 -10.56 11.48 10.21
N LEU A 11 -10.04 10.49 9.48
CA LEU A 11 -9.47 9.29 10.10
C LEU A 11 -8.19 9.59 10.88
N VAL A 12 -7.30 10.46 10.38
CA VAL A 12 -6.11 10.91 11.12
C VAL A 12 -6.52 11.61 12.42
N LEU A 13 -7.49 12.53 12.34
CA LEU A 13 -8.01 13.23 13.50
C LEU A 13 -8.66 12.26 14.50
N ALA A 14 -9.52 11.37 14.03
CA ALA A 14 -10.18 10.37 14.88
C ALA A 14 -9.15 9.43 15.55
N TYR A 15 -8.11 9.04 14.84
CA TYR A 15 -7.01 8.26 15.40
C TYR A 15 -6.28 9.02 16.52
N ALA A 16 -5.91 10.28 16.26
CA ALA A 16 -5.22 11.11 17.23
C ALA A 16 -6.07 11.33 18.51
N LEU A 17 -7.34 11.69 18.34
CA LEU A 17 -8.29 11.85 19.44
C LEU A 17 -8.52 10.54 20.19
N GLY A 18 -8.62 9.41 19.50
CA GLY A 18 -8.72 8.09 20.11
C GLY A 18 -7.50 7.75 20.96
N CYS A 19 -6.29 8.00 20.47
CA CYS A 19 -5.07 7.80 21.24
C CYS A 19 -5.00 8.67 22.50
N MET A 20 -5.50 9.91 22.44
CA MET A 20 -5.55 10.80 23.60
C MET A 20 -6.63 10.38 24.62
N TYR A 21 -7.81 10.02 24.13
CA TYR A 21 -8.97 9.69 24.96
C TYR A 21 -8.80 8.36 25.73
N PHE A 22 -8.27 7.33 25.06
CA PHE A 22 -8.08 6.01 25.65
C PHE A 22 -6.75 5.87 26.41
N ALA A 23 -5.85 6.87 26.35
CA ALA A 23 -4.63 6.83 27.15
C ALA A 23 -4.94 6.77 28.64
N PRO A 24 -4.42 5.76 29.38
CA PRO A 24 -4.66 5.67 30.80
C PRO A 24 -4.01 6.84 31.55
N PRO A 25 -4.51 7.20 32.78
CA PRO A 25 -3.97 8.33 33.54
C PRO A 25 -2.45 8.25 33.78
N SER A 26 -1.90 7.04 33.89
CA SER A 26 -0.46 6.79 34.08
C SER A 26 0.38 7.22 32.85
N ILE A 27 -0.20 7.25 31.67
CA ILE A 27 0.46 7.68 30.42
C ILE A 27 0.11 9.15 30.14
N GLY A 28 -1.15 9.50 30.31
CA GLY A 28 -1.69 10.81 29.95
C GLY A 28 -1.89 11.02 28.45
N PRO A 29 -2.75 11.99 28.07
CA PRO A 29 -3.22 12.12 26.68
C PRO A 29 -2.11 12.46 25.67
N TRP A 30 -1.16 13.30 26.02
CA TRP A 30 -0.08 13.70 25.12
C TRP A 30 0.94 12.58 24.86
N ASN A 31 1.29 11.81 25.90
CA ASN A 31 2.13 10.63 25.73
C ASN A 31 1.37 9.53 24.97
N GLY A 32 0.07 9.40 25.21
CA GLY A 32 -0.80 8.50 24.44
C GLY A 32 -0.81 8.84 22.95
N LEU A 33 -0.94 10.12 22.62
CA LEU A 33 -0.82 10.59 21.24
C LEU A 33 0.57 10.27 20.67
N ALA A 34 1.65 10.52 21.40
CA ALA A 34 3.02 10.26 20.94
C ALA A 34 3.26 8.77 20.67
N LEU A 35 2.80 7.87 21.59
CA LEU A 35 2.89 6.42 21.40
C LEU A 35 2.06 5.94 20.20
N GLY A 36 0.83 6.43 20.07
CA GLY A 36 0.00 6.14 18.91
C GLY A 36 0.63 6.60 17.59
N ALA A 37 1.16 7.83 17.56
CA ALA A 37 1.84 8.37 16.41
C ALA A 37 3.10 7.56 16.04
N ALA A 38 3.90 7.15 17.03
CA ALA A 38 5.07 6.31 16.79
C ALA A 38 4.68 4.95 16.16
N TYR A 39 3.68 4.26 16.73
CA TYR A 39 3.14 3.03 16.18
C TYR A 39 2.63 3.23 14.75
N PHE A 40 1.84 4.29 14.53
CA PHE A 40 1.29 4.62 13.22
C PHE A 40 2.40 4.83 12.16
N VAL A 41 3.39 5.67 12.47
CA VAL A 41 4.48 5.99 11.55
C VAL A 41 5.30 4.76 11.21
N VAL A 42 5.63 3.92 12.20
CA VAL A 42 6.40 2.68 11.97
C VAL A 42 5.60 1.72 11.08
N CYS A 43 4.33 1.46 11.40
CA CYS A 43 3.48 0.54 10.62
C CYS A 43 3.23 1.07 9.21
N TRP A 44 2.98 2.37 9.05
CA TRP A 44 2.81 3.02 7.76
C TRP A 44 4.07 2.94 6.90
N PHE A 45 5.24 3.26 7.48
CA PHE A 45 6.50 3.23 6.74
C PHE A 45 6.87 1.81 6.30
N VAL A 46 6.81 0.84 7.21
CA VAL A 46 7.08 -0.58 6.90
C VAL A 46 6.10 -1.08 5.84
N GLY A 47 4.81 -0.76 5.99
CA GLY A 47 3.78 -1.12 5.02
C GLY A 47 4.00 -0.50 3.65
N GLY A 48 4.33 0.79 3.60
CA GLY A 48 4.60 1.51 2.36
C GLY A 48 5.82 0.97 1.61
N VAL A 49 6.93 0.76 2.31
CA VAL A 49 8.14 0.14 1.73
C VAL A 49 7.82 -1.26 1.22
N TYR A 50 7.13 -2.08 2.02
CA TYR A 50 6.82 -3.44 1.61
C TYR A 50 5.85 -3.49 0.43
N LEU A 51 4.69 -2.83 0.56
CA LEU A 51 3.62 -2.93 -0.45
C LEU A 51 3.97 -2.18 -1.74
N SER A 52 4.47 -0.95 -1.63
CA SER A 52 4.72 -0.14 -2.82
C SER A 52 6.05 -0.48 -3.49
N CYS A 53 7.12 -0.64 -2.72
CA CYS A 53 8.44 -0.83 -3.31
C CYS A 53 8.78 -2.31 -3.53
N VAL A 54 8.61 -3.16 -2.50
CA VAL A 54 9.10 -4.55 -2.56
C VAL A 54 8.13 -5.46 -3.31
N ILE A 55 6.87 -5.53 -2.87
CA ILE A 55 5.94 -6.48 -3.47
C ILE A 55 5.38 -5.97 -4.81
N HIS A 56 5.09 -4.68 -4.91
CA HIS A 56 4.51 -4.07 -6.11
C HIS A 56 5.58 -3.89 -7.20
N MET A 57 6.52 -2.96 -7.02
CA MET A 57 7.53 -2.66 -8.03
C MET A 57 8.55 -3.80 -8.19
N GLY A 58 8.97 -4.42 -7.09
CA GLY A 58 9.96 -5.51 -7.11
C GLY A 58 9.37 -6.80 -7.66
N ILE A 59 8.42 -7.41 -6.95
CA ILE A 59 7.96 -8.77 -7.27
C ILE A 59 6.90 -8.75 -8.38
N ALA A 60 5.86 -7.92 -8.26
CA ALA A 60 4.75 -7.96 -9.22
C ALA A 60 5.18 -7.47 -10.59
N HIS A 61 5.86 -6.33 -10.68
CA HIS A 61 6.32 -5.74 -11.95
C HIS A 61 7.74 -6.13 -12.36
N ARG A 62 8.51 -6.78 -11.46
CA ARG A 62 9.91 -7.17 -11.73
C ARG A 62 10.78 -5.99 -12.18
N ALA A 63 10.47 -4.79 -11.69
CA ALA A 63 11.22 -3.58 -12.00
C ALA A 63 12.50 -3.46 -11.18
N LEU A 64 12.57 -4.15 -10.04
CA LEU A 64 13.67 -4.15 -9.09
C LEU A 64 13.95 -5.56 -8.59
N ASP A 65 15.25 -5.88 -8.47
CA ASP A 65 15.72 -7.01 -7.69
C ASP A 65 16.34 -6.51 -6.38
N TYR A 66 16.10 -7.23 -5.31
CA TYR A 66 16.57 -6.91 -3.97
C TYR A 66 17.45 -8.00 -3.41
N GLN A 67 18.21 -7.67 -2.37
CA GLN A 67 18.89 -8.66 -1.55
C GLN A 67 17.88 -9.67 -0.99
N ASP A 68 18.15 -10.94 -1.16
CA ASP A 68 17.27 -12.05 -0.77
C ASP A 68 16.89 -12.00 0.73
N TRP A 69 17.88 -11.73 1.59
CA TRP A 69 17.64 -11.60 3.02
C TRP A 69 16.68 -10.43 3.35
N PHE A 70 16.83 -9.30 2.63
CA PHE A 70 15.99 -8.12 2.86
C PHE A 70 14.52 -8.41 2.50
N VAL A 71 14.27 -9.00 1.33
CA VAL A 71 12.91 -9.36 0.90
C VAL A 71 12.26 -10.32 1.89
N LYS A 72 12.99 -11.36 2.32
CA LYS A 72 12.48 -12.34 3.29
C LYS A 72 12.16 -11.70 4.63
N THR A 73 13.05 -10.84 5.12
CA THR A 73 12.89 -10.15 6.41
C THR A 73 11.74 -9.16 6.37
N ILE A 74 11.69 -8.26 5.38
CA ILE A 74 10.63 -7.25 5.31
C ILE A 74 9.25 -7.88 5.10
N THR A 75 9.17 -9.03 4.41
CA THR A 75 7.92 -9.78 4.24
C THR A 75 7.39 -10.27 5.58
N ILE A 76 8.25 -10.82 6.44
CA ILE A 76 7.84 -11.29 7.78
C ILE A 76 7.52 -10.08 8.67
N VAL A 77 8.37 -9.05 8.69
CA VAL A 77 8.20 -7.86 9.52
C VAL A 77 6.90 -7.15 9.21
N ASN A 78 6.59 -6.91 7.91
CA ASN A 78 5.33 -6.29 7.54
C ASN A 78 4.12 -7.14 7.94
N ASN A 79 4.16 -8.43 7.68
CA ASN A 79 3.01 -9.31 7.95
C ASN A 79 2.82 -9.60 9.45
N THR A 80 3.82 -9.28 10.28
CA THR A 80 3.71 -9.34 11.74
C THR A 80 3.30 -8.01 12.35
N PHE A 81 3.97 -6.92 11.99
CA PHE A 81 3.82 -5.61 12.66
C PHE A 81 2.99 -4.61 11.85
N GLY A 82 2.94 -4.73 10.53
CA GLY A 82 2.11 -3.91 9.67
C GLY A 82 0.69 -4.48 9.48
N VAL A 83 0.18 -4.33 8.27
CA VAL A 83 -1.08 -4.94 7.83
C VAL A 83 -0.78 -6.23 7.08
N TYR A 84 -1.43 -7.30 7.50
CA TYR A 84 -1.25 -8.59 6.85
C TYR A 84 -1.69 -8.55 5.39
N VAL A 85 -0.83 -9.08 4.53
CA VAL A 85 -1.10 -9.32 3.11
C VAL A 85 -0.55 -10.69 2.73
N ASN A 86 -1.39 -11.55 2.15
CA ASN A 86 -0.88 -12.76 1.51
C ASN A 86 -0.14 -12.38 0.23
N PRO A 87 1.19 -12.50 0.16
CA PRO A 87 1.98 -11.96 -0.94
C PRO A 87 1.72 -12.67 -2.28
N VAL A 88 1.47 -13.98 -2.25
CA VAL A 88 1.17 -14.77 -3.46
C VAL A 88 -0.17 -14.32 -4.05
N SER A 89 -1.20 -14.28 -3.22
CA SER A 89 -2.54 -13.85 -3.63
C SER A 89 -2.55 -12.38 -4.12
N TRP A 90 -1.81 -11.51 -3.44
CA TRP A 90 -1.72 -10.09 -3.81
C TRP A 90 -1.06 -9.91 -5.19
N VAL A 91 0.10 -10.55 -5.42
CA VAL A 91 0.81 -10.45 -6.72
C VAL A 91 -0.01 -11.06 -7.85
N ASN A 92 -0.65 -12.20 -7.59
CA ASN A 92 -1.51 -12.83 -8.58
C ASN A 92 -2.67 -11.92 -8.99
N ARG A 93 -3.38 -11.38 -8.00
CA ARG A 93 -4.49 -10.43 -8.20
C ARG A 93 -4.03 -9.18 -8.96
N HIS A 94 -2.87 -8.63 -8.60
CA HIS A 94 -2.34 -7.41 -9.20
C HIS A 94 -1.94 -7.62 -10.68
N ARG A 95 -1.28 -8.74 -11.00
CA ARG A 95 -0.93 -9.08 -12.39
C ARG A 95 -2.16 -9.35 -13.26
N LEU A 96 -3.19 -9.98 -12.70
CA LEU A 96 -4.48 -10.15 -13.40
C LEU A 96 -5.18 -8.81 -13.63
N HIS A 97 -5.11 -7.90 -12.66
CA HIS A 97 -5.63 -6.56 -12.81
C HIS A 97 -4.95 -5.83 -13.98
N HIS A 98 -3.63 -5.83 -14.07
CA HIS A 98 -2.93 -5.25 -15.22
C HIS A 98 -3.23 -5.96 -16.55
N LYS A 99 -3.47 -7.27 -16.53
CA LYS A 99 -3.82 -8.03 -17.74
C LYS A 99 -5.21 -7.66 -18.27
N PHE A 100 -6.16 -7.42 -17.40
CA PHE A 100 -7.57 -7.22 -17.77
C PHE A 100 -8.07 -5.80 -17.50
N SER A 101 -7.35 -4.98 -16.79
CA SER A 101 -7.65 -3.61 -16.35
C SER A 101 -9.08 -3.13 -16.58
N ASP A 102 -9.90 -3.13 -15.54
CA ASP A 102 -11.32 -2.71 -15.55
C ASP A 102 -12.28 -3.49 -16.50
N HIS A 103 -11.81 -4.56 -17.15
CA HIS A 103 -12.60 -5.43 -18.02
C HIS A 103 -13.08 -6.72 -17.32
N PRO A 104 -13.97 -7.50 -17.96
CA PRO A 104 -14.35 -8.83 -17.47
C PRO A 104 -13.10 -9.72 -17.27
N GLY A 105 -12.97 -10.28 -16.06
CA GLY A 105 -11.78 -11.03 -15.65
C GLY A 105 -10.84 -10.26 -14.73
N ASP A 106 -10.96 -8.93 -14.66
CA ASP A 106 -10.23 -8.12 -13.69
C ASP A 106 -10.75 -8.36 -12.26
N PRO A 107 -9.90 -8.84 -11.35
CA PRO A 107 -10.28 -8.98 -9.95
C PRO A 107 -10.44 -7.65 -9.22
N ASN A 108 -9.98 -6.56 -9.81
CA ASN A 108 -9.96 -5.21 -9.24
C ASN A 108 -10.84 -4.19 -9.99
N LYS A 109 -11.74 -4.61 -10.88
CA LYS A 109 -12.68 -3.69 -11.55
C LYS A 109 -13.74 -3.11 -10.59
N LEU A 110 -13.29 -2.67 -9.45
CA LEU A 110 -14.07 -2.46 -8.26
C LEU A 110 -14.83 -1.15 -8.26
N ALA A 111 -14.33 -0.13 -8.98
CA ALA A 111 -15.04 1.13 -9.11
C ALA A 111 -16.36 0.98 -9.86
N ALA A 112 -16.41 0.11 -10.88
CA ALA A 112 -17.65 -0.22 -11.60
C ALA A 112 -18.66 -0.97 -10.72
N ASP A 113 -18.16 -1.79 -9.77
CA ASP A 113 -19.00 -2.55 -8.83
C ASP A 113 -19.49 -1.69 -7.64
N GLY A 114 -18.95 -0.47 -7.48
CA GLY A 114 -19.33 0.50 -6.46
C GLY A 114 -18.58 0.37 -5.13
N PHE A 115 -18.72 1.41 -4.30
CA PHE A 115 -17.96 1.58 -3.05
C PHE A 115 -18.07 0.39 -2.09
N TRP A 116 -19.27 -0.08 -1.80
CA TRP A 116 -19.48 -1.16 -0.81
C TRP A 116 -18.94 -2.50 -1.27
N ARG A 117 -19.02 -2.78 -2.57
CA ARG A 117 -18.45 -4.00 -3.13
C ARG A 117 -16.93 -3.95 -3.10
N THR A 118 -16.33 -2.82 -3.42
CA THR A 118 -14.88 -2.61 -3.31
C THR A 118 -14.41 -2.80 -1.87
N LEU A 119 -15.09 -2.16 -0.91
CA LEU A 119 -14.77 -2.28 0.51
C LEU A 119 -14.80 -3.75 0.98
N TYR A 120 -15.85 -4.50 0.61
CA TYR A 120 -15.94 -5.92 0.89
C TYR A 120 -14.76 -6.71 0.30
N LEU A 121 -14.41 -6.44 -0.95
CA LEU A 121 -13.32 -7.15 -1.64
C LEU A 121 -11.92 -6.76 -1.15
N CYS A 122 -11.77 -5.59 -0.51
CA CYS A 122 -10.55 -5.24 0.22
C CYS A 122 -10.36 -6.10 1.49
N LEU A 123 -11.45 -6.61 2.05
CA LEU A 123 -11.45 -7.41 3.28
C LEU A 123 -11.53 -8.92 3.04
N ALA A 124 -12.14 -9.33 1.93
CA ALA A 124 -12.43 -10.72 1.65
C ALA A 124 -11.29 -11.43 0.90
N PRO A 125 -11.07 -12.73 1.15
CA PRO A 125 -10.21 -13.55 0.29
C PRO A 125 -10.76 -13.57 -1.14
N TYR A 126 -9.87 -13.43 -2.11
CA TYR A 126 -10.24 -13.51 -3.52
C TYR A 126 -9.60 -14.74 -4.18
N LYS A 127 -10.40 -15.53 -4.91
CA LYS A 127 -9.88 -16.57 -5.80
C LYS A 127 -9.70 -15.99 -7.19
N CYS A 128 -8.47 -16.00 -7.67
CA CYS A 128 -8.16 -15.63 -9.05
C CYS A 128 -8.52 -16.79 -9.99
N ALA A 129 -8.99 -16.44 -11.19
CA ALA A 129 -9.32 -17.42 -12.22
C ALA A 129 -8.07 -18.07 -12.84
N GLU A 130 -6.96 -17.35 -12.85
CA GLU A 130 -5.66 -17.80 -13.39
C GLU A 130 -4.57 -17.62 -12.34
N ASP A 131 -3.53 -18.46 -12.39
CA ASP A 131 -2.34 -18.31 -11.55
C ASP A 131 -1.23 -17.63 -12.34
N MET A 132 -0.92 -16.38 -11.98
CA MET A 132 0.16 -15.57 -12.53
C MET A 132 1.32 -15.35 -11.53
N ALA A 133 1.22 -15.89 -10.31
CA ALA A 133 2.20 -15.72 -9.25
C ALA A 133 3.07 -16.98 -9.10
N ASN A 134 3.87 -17.28 -10.12
CA ASN A 134 4.72 -18.48 -10.19
C ASN A 134 6.21 -18.21 -9.92
N ASP A 135 6.56 -17.06 -9.33
CA ASP A 135 7.94 -16.66 -9.08
C ASP A 135 8.62 -17.57 -8.05
N ALA A 136 9.91 -17.85 -8.27
CA ALA A 136 10.68 -18.77 -7.41
C ALA A 136 10.72 -18.32 -5.94
N ILE A 137 10.64 -17.01 -5.67
CA ILE A 137 10.66 -16.46 -4.32
C ILE A 137 9.48 -16.94 -3.47
N PHE A 138 8.32 -17.22 -4.07
CA PHE A 138 7.14 -17.74 -3.36
C PHE A 138 7.33 -19.16 -2.83
N LYS A 139 8.33 -19.89 -3.35
CA LYS A 139 8.69 -21.24 -2.87
C LYS A 139 9.62 -21.20 -1.67
N THR A 140 10.12 -20.02 -1.26
CA THR A 140 10.99 -19.88 -0.09
C THR A 140 10.20 -20.05 1.21
N TRP A 141 10.90 -20.43 2.29
CA TRP A 141 10.26 -20.71 3.59
C TRP A 141 9.51 -19.48 4.16
N SER A 142 10.05 -18.27 4.01
CA SER A 142 9.43 -17.05 4.51
C SER A 142 8.10 -16.73 3.84
N PHE A 143 8.02 -16.89 2.51
CA PHE A 143 6.79 -16.68 1.77
C PHE A 143 5.74 -17.79 2.04
N ARG A 144 6.18 -19.04 2.16
CA ARG A 144 5.29 -20.13 2.59
C ARG A 144 4.72 -19.89 3.99
N LEU A 145 5.57 -19.44 4.91
CA LEU A 145 5.16 -19.12 6.28
C LEU A 145 4.10 -18.03 6.29
N VAL A 146 4.37 -16.88 5.68
CA VAL A 146 3.42 -15.75 5.71
C VAL A 146 2.16 -16.00 4.89
N SER A 147 2.20 -16.91 3.92
CA SER A 147 1.01 -17.30 3.15
C SER A 147 0.12 -18.31 3.88
N HIS A 148 0.60 -18.89 4.99
CA HIS A 148 -0.16 -19.85 5.75
C HIS A 148 -1.24 -19.16 6.61
N PRO A 149 -2.51 -19.59 6.57
CA PRO A 149 -3.60 -18.89 7.25
C PRO A 149 -3.43 -18.82 8.78
N VAL A 150 -2.81 -19.84 9.40
CA VAL A 150 -2.52 -19.80 10.84
C VAL A 150 -1.51 -18.70 11.17
N PHE A 151 -0.49 -18.50 10.32
CA PHE A 151 0.47 -17.42 10.52
C PHE A 151 -0.22 -16.04 10.51
N SER A 152 -1.15 -15.82 9.58
CA SER A 152 -1.83 -14.52 9.48
C SER A 152 -2.55 -14.13 10.76
N VAL A 153 -3.26 -15.09 11.36
CA VAL A 153 -3.97 -14.87 12.63
C VAL A 153 -2.98 -14.73 13.79
N ALA A 154 -2.03 -15.67 13.91
CA ALA A 154 -1.05 -15.69 15.00
C ALA A 154 -0.19 -14.41 15.02
N ALA A 155 0.26 -13.93 13.86
CA ALA A 155 1.06 -12.73 13.74
C ALA A 155 0.30 -11.46 14.16
N GLN A 156 -0.97 -11.35 13.80
CA GLN A 156 -1.80 -10.21 14.20
C GLN A 156 -2.18 -10.25 15.69
N VAL A 157 -2.45 -11.44 16.24
CA VAL A 157 -2.66 -11.63 17.68
C VAL A 157 -1.38 -11.30 18.44
N PHE A 158 -0.23 -11.76 17.97
CA PHE A 158 1.08 -11.45 18.57
C PHE A 158 1.36 -9.94 18.57
N ASN A 159 1.16 -9.27 17.44
CA ASN A 159 1.33 -7.82 17.35
C ASN A 159 0.45 -7.07 18.36
N PHE A 160 -0.84 -7.43 18.40
CA PHE A 160 -1.78 -6.82 19.36
C PHE A 160 -1.36 -7.08 20.81
N ALA A 161 -1.02 -8.32 21.15
CA ALA A 161 -0.59 -8.69 22.50
C ALA A 161 0.70 -7.95 22.90
N LEU A 162 1.66 -7.85 21.99
CA LEU A 162 2.90 -7.11 22.24
C LEU A 162 2.61 -5.63 22.50
N LEU A 163 1.76 -5.01 21.67
CA LEU A 163 1.35 -3.62 21.89
C LEU A 163 0.67 -3.44 23.25
N TRP A 164 -0.27 -4.35 23.59
CA TRP A 164 -0.92 -4.34 24.89
C TRP A 164 0.07 -4.47 26.04
N LEU A 165 1.02 -5.37 25.97
CA LEU A 165 2.07 -5.52 26.99
C LEU A 165 2.92 -4.26 27.15
N VAL A 166 3.23 -3.57 26.03
CA VAL A 166 4.01 -2.33 26.06
C VAL A 166 3.25 -1.17 26.69
N VAL A 167 1.96 -1.01 26.36
CA VAL A 167 1.18 0.13 26.86
C VAL A 167 0.46 -0.17 28.18
N GLY A 168 0.33 -1.45 28.57
CA GLY A 168 -0.25 -1.89 29.85
C GLY A 168 -1.77 -1.70 29.97
N ASP A 169 -2.47 -1.22 28.94
CA ASP A 169 -3.89 -0.92 28.96
C ASP A 169 -4.56 -1.46 27.71
N LEU A 170 -5.59 -2.29 27.86
CA LEU A 170 -6.24 -2.99 26.76
C LEU A 170 -7.07 -2.07 25.86
N PRO A 171 -7.93 -1.18 26.39
CA PRO A 171 -8.66 -0.20 25.58
C PRO A 171 -7.74 0.71 24.74
N PHE A 172 -6.64 1.15 25.36
CA PHE A 172 -5.67 2.00 24.67
C PHE A 172 -4.92 1.25 23.56
N ALA A 173 -4.46 0.02 23.83
CA ALA A 173 -3.87 -0.84 22.81
C ALA A 173 -4.85 -1.09 21.64
N ALA A 174 -6.14 -1.33 21.95
CA ALA A 174 -7.17 -1.52 20.94
C ALA A 174 -7.39 -0.26 20.09
N ALA A 175 -7.42 0.92 20.70
CA ALA A 175 -7.58 2.20 19.99
C ALA A 175 -6.43 2.42 18.98
N ILE A 176 -5.19 2.20 19.41
CA ILE A 176 -4.01 2.30 18.54
C ILE A 176 -4.07 1.27 17.41
N TRP A 177 -4.29 0.01 17.75
CA TRP A 177 -4.20 -1.09 16.78
C TRP A 177 -5.32 -1.06 15.75
N VAL A 178 -6.58 -0.91 16.17
CA VAL A 178 -7.77 -0.84 15.29
C VAL A 178 -7.75 0.43 14.47
N GLY A 179 -7.41 1.56 15.08
CA GLY A 179 -7.37 2.84 14.36
C GLY A 179 -6.40 2.82 13.17
N PHE A 180 -5.21 2.21 13.34
CA PHE A 180 -4.28 2.04 12.22
C PHE A 180 -4.85 1.10 11.14
N ARG A 181 -5.58 0.02 11.47
CA ARG A 181 -6.19 -0.88 10.47
C ARG A 181 -7.30 -0.21 9.68
N ILE A 182 -8.07 0.65 10.32
CA ILE A 182 -9.08 1.47 9.61
C ILE A 182 -8.40 2.42 8.63
N TRP A 183 -7.30 3.06 9.03
CA TRP A 183 -6.48 3.87 8.14
C TRP A 183 -5.92 3.06 6.97
N ALA A 184 -5.36 1.88 7.20
CA ALA A 184 -4.84 1.02 6.16
C ALA A 184 -5.93 0.55 5.18
N LEU A 185 -7.15 0.33 5.67
CA LEU A 185 -8.31 0.05 4.82
C LEU A 185 -8.65 1.25 3.93
N TRP A 186 -8.59 2.47 4.47
CA TRP A 186 -8.77 3.68 3.66
C TRP A 186 -7.69 3.79 2.56
N ILE A 187 -6.41 3.47 2.83
CA ILE A 187 -5.36 3.40 1.82
C ILE A 187 -5.75 2.42 0.70
N ASN A 188 -6.23 1.23 1.06
CA ASN A 188 -6.71 0.26 0.07
C ASN A 188 -7.87 0.80 -0.77
N MET A 189 -8.80 1.53 -0.17
CA MET A 189 -9.90 2.18 -0.90
C MET A 189 -9.40 3.29 -1.82
N VAL A 190 -8.37 4.05 -1.43
CA VAL A 190 -7.73 5.02 -2.33
C VAL A 190 -7.22 4.32 -3.56
N GLN A 191 -6.43 3.25 -3.40
CA GLN A 191 -5.79 2.55 -4.51
C GLN A 191 -6.74 1.75 -5.40
N ASN A 192 -7.83 1.18 -4.85
CA ASN A 192 -8.69 0.26 -5.61
C ASN A 192 -10.02 0.89 -6.04
N TYR A 193 -10.51 1.92 -5.35
CA TYR A 193 -11.78 2.56 -5.69
C TYR A 193 -11.58 3.92 -6.33
N TRP A 194 -11.01 4.87 -5.58
CA TRP A 194 -10.96 6.25 -6.05
C TRP A 194 -10.00 6.46 -7.22
N THR A 195 -8.92 5.70 -7.31
CA THR A 195 -8.00 5.77 -8.46
C THR A 195 -8.51 5.04 -9.71
N HIS A 196 -9.62 4.31 -9.64
CA HIS A 196 -10.27 3.66 -10.79
C HIS A 196 -11.66 4.23 -11.12
N ASP A 197 -12.01 5.34 -10.50
CA ASP A 197 -13.26 6.06 -10.75
C ASP A 197 -12.95 7.40 -11.43
N ARG A 198 -13.32 7.52 -12.70
CA ARG A 198 -13.06 8.70 -13.55
C ARG A 198 -13.62 10.02 -13.00
N ARG A 199 -14.44 9.99 -11.97
CA ARG A 199 -14.93 11.19 -11.26
C ARG A 199 -13.86 11.86 -10.39
N TRP A 200 -12.75 11.17 -10.10
CA TRP A 200 -11.73 11.61 -9.16
C TRP A 200 -10.35 11.73 -9.82
N GLY A 201 -9.54 12.65 -9.35
CA GLY A 201 -8.17 12.79 -9.83
C GLY A 201 -8.06 13.44 -11.21
N TYR A 202 -7.00 13.07 -11.92
CA TYR A 202 -6.70 13.52 -13.28
C TYR A 202 -6.07 12.39 -14.08
N ARG A 203 -6.09 12.51 -15.41
CA ARG A 203 -5.43 11.58 -16.33
C ARG A 203 -4.36 12.34 -17.13
N ARG A 204 -3.21 11.72 -17.23
CA ARG A 204 -2.13 12.15 -18.13
C ARG A 204 -2.18 11.38 -19.44
N TYR A 205 -2.45 10.08 -19.33
CA TYR A 205 -2.53 9.17 -20.45
C TYR A 205 -3.98 8.74 -20.67
N HIS A 206 -4.44 8.89 -21.91
CA HIS A 206 -5.81 8.59 -22.28
C HIS A 206 -5.86 7.22 -22.97
N ASP A 207 -6.07 6.18 -22.18
CA ASP A 207 -6.41 4.85 -22.67
C ASP A 207 -7.91 4.65 -22.44
N GLU A 208 -8.65 4.34 -23.51
CA GLU A 208 -10.10 4.14 -23.44
C GLU A 208 -10.44 2.87 -22.65
N HIS A 209 -9.53 1.90 -22.65
CA HIS A 209 -9.71 0.61 -22.00
C HIS A 209 -9.30 0.60 -20.52
N ASP A 210 -8.78 1.69 -19.98
CA ASP A 210 -8.33 1.78 -18.60
C ASP A 210 -9.01 2.96 -17.88
N ASN A 211 -9.50 2.74 -16.66
CA ASN A 211 -10.12 3.77 -15.82
C ASN A 211 -9.15 4.40 -14.83
N ALA A 212 -7.87 4.00 -14.82
CA ALA A 212 -6.89 4.48 -13.87
C ALA A 212 -6.75 6.02 -13.89
N MET A 213 -6.74 6.59 -12.71
CA MET A 213 -6.64 8.03 -12.43
C MET A 213 -5.44 8.30 -11.55
N ASN A 214 -4.83 9.47 -11.70
CA ASN A 214 -3.85 9.98 -10.74
C ASN A 214 -4.56 10.79 -9.65
N ILE A 215 -4.31 10.45 -8.40
CA ILE A 215 -4.68 11.28 -7.24
C ILE A 215 -3.42 11.96 -6.76
N GLY A 216 -3.32 13.28 -6.99
CA GLY A 216 -2.13 14.08 -6.66
C GLY A 216 -2.20 14.81 -5.31
N ASP A 217 -3.28 14.65 -4.53
CA ASP A 217 -3.41 15.27 -3.20
C ASP A 217 -2.34 14.72 -2.24
N TRP A 218 -1.73 15.60 -1.44
CA TRP A 218 -0.59 15.28 -0.57
C TRP A 218 -0.86 14.08 0.36
N LEU A 219 -2.02 14.02 1.01
CA LEU A 219 -2.31 12.95 1.96
C LEU A 219 -2.42 11.57 1.29
N PRO A 220 -3.20 11.35 0.21
CA PRO A 220 -3.20 10.10 -0.53
C PRO A 220 -1.82 9.70 -1.08
N VAL A 221 -1.09 10.65 -1.67
CA VAL A 221 0.26 10.38 -2.22
C VAL A 221 1.21 9.89 -1.14
N THR A 222 1.23 10.58 0.00
CA THR A 222 2.06 10.19 1.14
C THR A 222 1.61 8.86 1.73
N ALA A 223 0.31 8.67 1.94
CA ALA A 223 -0.25 7.46 2.54
C ALA A 223 0.03 6.20 1.72
N THR A 224 -0.02 6.30 0.38
CA THR A 224 0.14 5.18 -0.55
C THR A 224 1.57 5.00 -1.07
N PHE A 225 2.55 5.78 -0.60
CA PHE A 225 3.89 5.83 -1.19
C PHE A 225 3.83 6.09 -2.71
N SER A 226 2.99 7.05 -3.10
CA SER A 226 2.73 7.47 -4.48
C SER A 226 2.01 6.45 -5.37
N ALA A 227 1.66 5.27 -4.85
CA ALA A 227 0.94 4.25 -5.63
C ALA A 227 -0.47 4.71 -6.07
N CYS A 228 -0.99 5.83 -5.59
CA CYS A 228 -2.23 6.45 -6.08
C CYS A 228 -2.05 7.28 -7.39
N LEU A 229 -0.84 7.35 -7.94
CA LEU A 229 -0.59 7.85 -9.30
C LEU A 229 -0.83 6.72 -10.32
N GLN A 230 -2.04 6.17 -10.29
CA GLN A 230 -2.37 4.92 -11.00
C GLN A 230 -2.40 5.07 -12.51
N ASN A 231 -2.83 6.20 -13.07
CA ASN A 231 -2.81 6.40 -14.51
C ASN A 231 -1.38 6.43 -15.09
N ASN A 232 -0.44 7.03 -14.37
CA ASN A 232 0.98 6.96 -14.72
C ASN A 232 1.50 5.53 -14.63
N HIS A 233 1.14 4.84 -13.55
CA HIS A 233 1.55 3.47 -13.28
C HIS A 233 1.00 2.48 -14.31
N HIS A 234 -0.28 2.54 -14.65
CA HIS A 234 -0.90 1.66 -15.65
C HIS A 234 -0.33 1.90 -17.05
N HIS A 235 -0.01 3.15 -17.38
CA HIS A 235 0.66 3.45 -18.64
C HIS A 235 2.08 2.87 -18.72
N SER A 236 2.80 2.84 -17.60
CA SER A 236 4.20 2.42 -17.55
C SER A 236 4.50 1.57 -16.31
N PRO A 237 3.92 0.36 -16.18
CA PRO A 237 3.97 -0.44 -14.95
C PRO A 237 5.38 -0.90 -14.55
N GLY A 238 6.31 -0.96 -15.50
CA GLY A 238 7.72 -1.31 -15.24
C GLY A 238 8.61 -0.15 -14.80
N PHE A 239 8.09 1.08 -14.73
CA PHE A 239 8.90 2.23 -14.32
C PHE A 239 9.00 2.33 -12.79
N LEU A 240 10.20 2.66 -12.30
CA LEU A 240 10.46 2.86 -10.87
C LEU A 240 9.85 4.15 -10.35
N ARG A 241 9.72 5.15 -11.19
CA ARG A 241 9.17 6.45 -10.87
C ARG A 241 7.71 6.49 -11.27
N LEU A 242 6.84 6.66 -10.28
CA LEU A 242 5.40 6.83 -10.51
C LEU A 242 5.02 8.27 -10.86
N SER A 243 5.83 9.25 -10.45
CA SER A 243 5.65 10.65 -10.88
C SER A 243 6.18 10.84 -12.32
N HIS A 244 5.33 11.30 -13.22
CA HIS A 244 5.66 11.61 -14.61
C HIS A 244 5.65 13.11 -14.90
N ALA A 245 5.59 13.95 -13.87
CA ALA A 245 5.76 15.41 -13.94
C ALA A 245 6.51 15.91 -12.72
N ASP A 246 7.15 17.09 -12.84
CA ASP A 246 7.88 17.71 -11.73
C ASP A 246 6.97 18.17 -10.60
N SER A 247 5.69 18.43 -10.90
CA SER A 247 4.66 18.78 -9.92
C SER A 247 4.14 17.57 -9.12
N GLU A 248 4.49 16.36 -9.49
CA GLU A 248 4.06 15.13 -8.82
C GLU A 248 5.11 14.68 -7.81
N TYR A 249 4.70 14.49 -6.57
CA TYR A 249 5.55 13.96 -5.51
C TYR A 249 5.61 12.44 -5.56
N ASP A 250 6.81 11.85 -5.38
CA ASP A 250 7.01 10.41 -5.45
C ASP A 250 7.84 9.87 -4.28
N LEU A 251 7.14 9.57 -3.17
CA LEU A 251 7.74 9.01 -1.97
C LEU A 251 8.27 7.58 -2.21
N GLY A 252 7.58 6.78 -3.03
CA GLY A 252 8.00 5.43 -3.37
C GLY A 252 9.35 5.42 -4.07
N PHE A 253 9.53 6.29 -5.06
CA PHE A 253 10.82 6.43 -5.75
C PHE A 253 11.93 6.97 -4.84
N MET A 254 11.61 7.89 -3.91
CA MET A 254 12.56 8.34 -2.90
C MET A 254 13.01 7.19 -2.00
N ALA A 255 12.09 6.36 -1.54
CA ALA A 255 12.40 5.17 -0.75
C ALA A 255 13.29 4.18 -1.54
N VAL A 256 13.00 3.96 -2.83
CA VAL A 256 13.85 3.11 -3.70
C VAL A 256 15.28 3.68 -3.81
N LYS A 257 15.44 5.00 -3.95
CA LYS A 257 16.77 5.63 -3.98
C LYS A 257 17.55 5.39 -2.68
N VAL A 258 16.89 5.52 -1.54
CA VAL A 258 17.51 5.23 -0.23
C VAL A 258 17.88 3.75 -0.12
N MET A 259 16.98 2.83 -0.48
CA MET A 259 17.28 1.40 -0.47
C MET A 259 18.44 1.04 -1.39
N LYS A 260 18.55 1.70 -2.55
CA LYS A 260 19.69 1.53 -3.47
C LYS A 260 20.99 2.02 -2.85
N SER A 261 21.00 3.18 -2.19
CA SER A 261 22.20 3.70 -1.50
C SER A 261 22.65 2.82 -0.33
N LEU A 262 21.72 2.09 0.29
CA LEU A 262 22.00 1.11 1.35
C LEU A 262 22.41 -0.27 0.80
N GLY A 263 22.52 -0.45 -0.51
CA GLY A 263 22.87 -1.73 -1.13
C GLY A 263 21.78 -2.82 -1.05
N LEU A 264 20.54 -2.43 -0.74
CA LEU A 264 19.41 -3.37 -0.65
C LEU A 264 18.84 -3.73 -2.03
N VAL A 265 19.03 -2.86 -3.04
CA VAL A 265 18.65 -3.11 -4.44
C VAL A 265 19.86 -3.66 -5.17
N THR A 266 19.71 -4.83 -5.79
CA THR A 266 20.79 -5.55 -6.51
C THR A 266 20.77 -5.28 -8.01
N ALA A 267 19.59 -5.14 -8.60
CA ALA A 267 19.42 -4.81 -10.01
C ALA A 267 18.17 -3.97 -10.26
N THR A 268 18.15 -3.32 -11.43
CA THR A 268 16.97 -2.64 -11.98
C THR A 268 16.73 -3.17 -13.40
N SER A 269 15.46 -3.39 -13.77
CA SER A 269 15.14 -3.84 -15.12
C SER A 269 15.51 -2.76 -16.15
N LYS A 270 15.80 -3.20 -17.39
CA LYS A 270 15.91 -2.28 -18.53
C LYS A 270 14.52 -1.66 -18.76
N GLY A 271 14.40 -0.36 -18.76
CA GLY A 271 13.13 0.34 -18.91
C GLY A 271 12.48 0.75 -17.58
N ALA A 272 13.08 0.40 -16.44
CA ALA A 272 12.60 0.86 -15.13
C ALA A 272 12.77 2.39 -14.91
N THR A 273 13.48 3.08 -15.80
CA THR A 273 13.65 4.54 -15.79
C THR A 273 12.85 5.16 -16.91
N LEU A 274 12.25 6.33 -16.64
CA LEU A 274 11.59 7.13 -17.69
C LEU A 274 12.57 7.36 -18.85
N PRO A 275 12.17 7.15 -20.12
CA PRO A 275 12.92 7.62 -21.25
C PRO A 275 13.17 9.13 -21.11
N LYS A 276 14.37 9.59 -21.44
CA LYS A 276 14.75 11.01 -21.37
C LYS A 276 13.85 11.91 -22.20
N ASP A 277 13.13 11.34 -23.17
CA ASP A 277 12.33 12.02 -24.19
C ASP A 277 10.82 12.06 -23.91
N ILE A 278 10.34 11.56 -22.76
CA ILE A 278 8.94 11.82 -22.39
C ILE A 278 8.89 13.27 -21.86
N PRO A 279 8.30 14.22 -22.60
CA PRO A 279 8.11 15.56 -22.10
C PRO A 279 7.26 15.44 -20.83
N LEU A 280 7.75 15.99 -19.73
CA LEU A 280 6.97 16.15 -18.51
C LEU A 280 5.89 17.20 -18.82
N THR A 281 4.80 16.77 -19.45
CA THR A 281 3.71 17.67 -19.79
C THR A 281 2.99 18.05 -18.51
N THR A 282 2.80 19.36 -18.33
CA THR A 282 1.92 19.87 -17.26
C THR A 282 0.54 19.25 -17.43
N PRO A 283 -0.13 18.76 -16.38
CA PRO A 283 -1.51 18.33 -16.49
C PRO A 283 -2.33 19.46 -17.09
N GLY A 284 -3.06 19.19 -18.16
CA GLY A 284 -4.05 20.14 -18.64
C GLY A 284 -5.01 20.46 -17.49
N LEU A 285 -5.21 21.75 -17.23
CA LEU A 285 -6.18 22.31 -16.31
C LEU A 285 -7.60 21.87 -16.69
#